data_4d944378d46c1f94ace102d6ff16c616
#
_entry.id   4d944378d46c1f94ace102d6ff16c616
#
_cell.length_a   1.000
_cell.length_b   1.000
_cell.length_c   1.000
_cell.angle_alpha   90.00
_cell.angle_beta   90.00
_cell.angle_gamma   90.00
#
_symmetry.space_group_name_H-M   'P 1'
#
loop_
_entity.id
_entity.type
_entity.pdbx_description
1 polymer ?
#
loop_
_entity_poly.entity_id
_entity_poly.type
_entity_poly.pdbx_seq_one_letter_code
_entity_poly.pdbx_strand_id
1 'polypeptide(L)'
;MAANGYEDVVKGDDAVPALEVQPQELYHAKSFWTRYIFCQDAKVIAVQYSLTAIAIGLVGLVSSWLIRMQIAYPGVIPMDASAYYQLVTMHGMIMVIYLLTALFLGGFGNYLIPLMVGARDMVFPYVNMLSYWVFLLAVLILISSYFVPGGPTGAGWTLYPPQAITSGTPGSGLGITLMI
;
A
#
# COMPACT_ATOMS: atom_id res chain seq x y z
N MET A 1 -28.45 0.46 -57.61
CA MET A 1 -27.39 -0.29 -58.29
C MET A 1 -26.04 0.21 -57.82
N ALA A 2 -25.47 -0.40 -56.79
CA ALA A 2 -24.04 -0.33 -56.40
C ALA A 2 -23.89 -0.97 -54.99
N ALA A 3 -24.10 -2.28 -54.85
CA ALA A 3 -23.92 -2.95 -53.59
C ALA A 3 -23.12 -4.29 -53.73
N ASN A 4 -22.44 -4.52 -54.87
CA ASN A 4 -21.80 -5.82 -55.11
C ASN A 4 -20.26 -5.74 -55.27
N GLY A 5 -19.63 -4.60 -54.93
CA GLY A 5 -18.16 -4.48 -55.05
C GLY A 5 -17.37 -4.89 -53.78
N TYR A 6 -18.02 -5.13 -52.67
CA TYR A 6 -17.31 -5.41 -51.42
C TYR A 6 -17.19 -6.92 -51.09
N GLU A 7 -18.08 -7.74 -51.65
CA GLU A 7 -18.04 -9.20 -51.39
C GLU A 7 -16.99 -9.95 -52.21
N ASP A 8 -16.54 -9.40 -53.35
CA ASP A 8 -15.55 -10.06 -54.19
C ASP A 8 -14.09 -9.87 -53.72
N VAL A 9 -13.84 -8.88 -52.87
CA VAL A 9 -12.50 -8.62 -52.32
C VAL A 9 -12.14 -9.61 -51.17
N VAL A 10 -13.13 -10.25 -50.59
CA VAL A 10 -12.93 -11.17 -49.43
C VAL A 10 -12.73 -12.62 -49.87
N LYS A 11 -12.85 -12.93 -51.19
CA LYS A 11 -12.68 -14.29 -51.72
C LYS A 11 -11.34 -14.53 -52.45
N GLY A 12 -10.33 -13.68 -52.20
CA GLY A 12 -8.97 -13.98 -52.62
C GLY A 12 -8.38 -15.13 -51.80
N ASP A 13 -7.72 -16.07 -52.47
CA ASP A 13 -6.98 -17.20 -51.85
C ASP A 13 -5.86 -16.76 -50.87
N ASP A 14 -5.71 -15.46 -50.66
CA ASP A 14 -4.83 -14.83 -49.68
C ASP A 14 -5.54 -14.51 -48.35
N ALA A 15 -6.60 -15.27 -47.98
CA ALA A 15 -7.22 -15.14 -46.68
C ALA A 15 -6.13 -15.37 -45.60
N VAL A 16 -5.70 -14.30 -44.97
CA VAL A 16 -4.81 -14.36 -43.78
C VAL A 16 -5.41 -15.43 -42.86
N PRO A 17 -4.68 -16.52 -42.57
CA PRO A 17 -5.22 -17.54 -41.70
C PRO A 17 -5.72 -16.86 -40.45
N ALA A 18 -7.00 -17.03 -40.15
CA ALA A 18 -7.58 -16.49 -38.92
C ALA A 18 -6.64 -16.88 -37.81
N LEU A 19 -6.01 -15.88 -37.18
CA LEU A 19 -5.15 -16.11 -36.04
C LEU A 19 -5.96 -16.97 -35.07
N GLU A 20 -5.66 -18.25 -35.04
CA GLU A 20 -6.24 -19.19 -34.12
C GLU A 20 -5.83 -18.68 -32.73
N VAL A 21 -6.71 -17.86 -32.15
CA VAL A 21 -6.51 -17.36 -30.80
C VAL A 21 -6.54 -18.58 -29.92
N GLN A 22 -5.37 -19.11 -29.62
CA GLN A 22 -5.20 -20.20 -28.67
C GLN A 22 -5.94 -19.76 -27.41
N PRO A 23 -6.89 -20.54 -26.89
CA PRO A 23 -7.57 -20.22 -25.66
C PRO A 23 -6.48 -20.15 -24.58
N GLN A 24 -6.18 -18.91 -24.17
CA GLN A 24 -5.20 -18.64 -23.13
C GLN A 24 -5.74 -19.29 -21.87
N GLU A 25 -5.17 -20.41 -21.46
CA GLU A 25 -5.55 -21.08 -20.23
C GLU A 25 -5.36 -20.08 -19.08
N LEU A 26 -6.49 -19.65 -18.52
CA LEU A 26 -6.49 -18.80 -17.34
C LEU A 26 -5.87 -19.61 -16.22
N TYR A 27 -4.76 -19.12 -15.68
CA TYR A 27 -4.15 -19.70 -14.49
C TYR A 27 -5.16 -19.76 -13.35
N HIS A 28 -5.66 -20.95 -13.07
CA HIS A 28 -6.51 -21.20 -11.91
C HIS A 28 -5.62 -21.57 -10.72
N ALA A 29 -5.48 -20.63 -9.80
CA ALA A 29 -4.76 -20.88 -8.56
C ALA A 29 -5.42 -22.03 -7.79
N LYS A 30 -4.68 -23.12 -7.56
CA LYS A 30 -5.18 -24.35 -6.92
C LYS A 30 -5.23 -24.26 -5.39
N SER A 31 -4.55 -23.30 -4.78
CA SER A 31 -4.43 -23.14 -3.33
C SER A 31 -4.90 -21.75 -2.88
N PHE A 32 -5.45 -21.65 -1.66
CA PHE A 32 -5.79 -20.39 -1.02
C PHE A 32 -4.58 -19.42 -0.98
N TRP A 33 -3.40 -19.92 -0.63
CA TRP A 33 -2.17 -19.14 -0.52
C TRP A 33 -1.76 -18.49 -1.85
N THR A 34 -1.80 -19.26 -2.95
CA THR A 34 -1.46 -18.74 -4.28
C THR A 34 -2.54 -17.84 -4.85
N ARG A 35 -3.79 -18.00 -4.42
CA ARG A 35 -4.91 -17.20 -4.90
C ARG A 35 -5.01 -15.83 -4.22
N TYR A 36 -4.74 -15.74 -2.92
CA TYR A 36 -5.00 -14.53 -2.15
C TYR A 36 -3.75 -13.89 -1.53
N ILE A 37 -2.68 -14.64 -1.31
CA ILE A 37 -1.49 -14.15 -0.63
C ILE A 37 -0.35 -13.88 -1.60
N PHE A 38 0.00 -14.85 -2.46
CA PHE A 38 1.04 -14.73 -3.47
C PHE A 38 0.45 -14.55 -4.88
N CYS A 39 -0.65 -13.83 -4.99
CA CYS A 39 -1.31 -13.58 -6.25
C CYS A 39 -0.62 -12.43 -6.99
N GLN A 40 -0.56 -12.54 -8.33
CA GLN A 40 -0.04 -11.49 -9.21
C GLN A 40 -1.15 -10.61 -9.79
N ASP A 41 -2.42 -10.94 -9.54
CA ASP A 41 -3.58 -10.18 -10.01
C ASP A 41 -3.64 -8.82 -9.30
N ALA A 42 -3.64 -7.73 -10.07
CA ALA A 42 -3.67 -6.37 -9.57
C ALA A 42 -4.88 -6.09 -8.66
N LYS A 43 -6.03 -6.72 -8.91
CA LYS A 43 -7.23 -6.55 -8.08
C LYS A 43 -7.06 -7.16 -6.69
N VAL A 44 -6.44 -8.34 -6.61
CA VAL A 44 -6.16 -9.00 -5.32
C VAL A 44 -5.14 -8.19 -4.53
N ILE A 45 -4.08 -7.72 -5.19
CA ILE A 45 -3.06 -6.86 -4.57
C ILE A 45 -3.67 -5.54 -4.09
N ALA A 46 -4.59 -4.95 -4.84
CA ALA A 46 -5.33 -3.75 -4.43
C ALA A 46 -6.10 -3.97 -3.11
N VAL A 47 -6.76 -5.12 -2.96
CA VAL A 47 -7.46 -5.49 -1.72
C VAL A 47 -6.48 -5.71 -0.57
N GLN A 48 -5.34 -6.37 -0.81
CA GLN A 48 -4.29 -6.56 0.18
C GLN A 48 -3.76 -5.23 0.70
N TYR A 49 -3.42 -4.28 -0.18
CA TYR A 49 -3.02 -2.92 0.19
C TYR A 49 -4.09 -2.22 1.02
N SER A 50 -5.34 -2.26 0.56
CA SER A 50 -6.45 -1.59 1.24
C SER A 50 -6.68 -2.13 2.64
N LEU A 51 -6.71 -3.45 2.81
CA LEU A 51 -6.88 -4.08 4.12
C LEU A 51 -5.71 -3.78 5.07
N THR A 52 -4.48 -3.84 4.58
CA THR A 52 -3.29 -3.52 5.37
C THR A 52 -3.28 -2.03 5.75
N ALA A 53 -3.60 -1.14 4.81
CA ALA A 53 -3.69 0.30 5.06
C ALA A 53 -4.75 0.63 6.11
N ILE A 54 -5.93 0.01 6.04
CA ILE A 54 -6.98 0.20 7.05
C ILE A 54 -6.53 -0.34 8.41
N ALA A 55 -5.92 -1.51 8.45
CA ALA A 55 -5.45 -2.10 9.71
C ALA A 55 -4.43 -1.22 10.41
N ILE A 56 -3.41 -0.72 9.69
CA ILE A 56 -2.43 0.21 10.27
C ILE A 56 -3.06 1.59 10.56
N GLY A 57 -4.04 2.02 9.76
CA GLY A 57 -4.81 3.24 9.97
C GLY A 57 -5.57 3.24 11.29
N LEU A 58 -6.07 2.08 11.76
CA LEU A 58 -6.69 1.96 13.08
C LEU A 58 -5.68 2.24 14.20
N VAL A 59 -4.42 1.84 14.06
CA VAL A 59 -3.35 2.19 15.02
C VAL A 59 -3.14 3.72 15.03
N GLY A 60 -3.11 4.35 13.85
CA GLY A 60 -3.05 5.79 13.71
C GLY A 60 -4.26 6.50 14.34
N LEU A 61 -5.46 5.94 14.21
CA LEU A 61 -6.68 6.47 14.81
C LEU A 61 -6.61 6.43 16.35
N VAL A 62 -6.16 5.31 16.92
CA VAL A 62 -5.96 5.19 18.37
C VAL A 62 -4.94 6.22 18.87
N SER A 63 -3.84 6.40 18.14
CA SER A 63 -2.84 7.44 18.46
C SER A 63 -3.46 8.84 18.47
N SER A 64 -4.29 9.16 17.47
CA SER A 64 -5.04 10.43 17.41
C SER A 64 -5.97 10.62 18.60
N TRP A 65 -6.68 9.57 18.98
CA TRP A 65 -7.58 9.60 20.14
C TRP A 65 -6.81 9.89 21.43
N LEU A 66 -5.67 9.22 21.66
CA LEU A 66 -4.80 9.47 22.82
C LEU A 66 -4.28 10.93 22.85
N ILE A 67 -3.84 11.45 21.69
CA ILE A 67 -3.42 12.86 21.56
C ILE A 67 -4.56 13.80 21.96
N ARG A 68 -5.78 13.55 21.48
CA ARG A 68 -6.96 14.36 21.79
C ARG A 68 -7.34 14.28 23.26
N MET A 69 -7.28 13.11 23.87
CA MET A 69 -7.55 12.95 25.29
C MET A 69 -6.55 13.73 26.15
N GLN A 70 -5.27 13.70 25.79
CA GLN A 70 -4.24 14.46 26.51
C GLN A 70 -4.46 15.99 26.44
N ILE A 71 -4.92 16.49 25.29
CA ILE A 71 -5.22 17.93 25.12
C ILE A 71 -6.50 18.32 25.86
N ALA A 72 -7.57 17.52 25.74
CA ALA A 72 -8.87 17.85 26.31
C ALA A 72 -8.91 17.69 27.83
N TYR A 73 -8.20 16.70 28.37
CA TYR A 73 -8.22 16.36 29.80
C TYR A 73 -6.79 16.10 30.30
N PRO A 74 -5.98 17.15 30.50
CA PRO A 74 -4.60 17.01 30.97
C PRO A 74 -4.56 16.27 32.30
N GLY A 75 -3.72 15.22 32.39
CA GLY A 75 -3.52 14.44 33.61
C GLY A 75 -4.43 13.21 33.79
N VAL A 76 -5.44 13.00 32.93
CA VAL A 76 -6.24 11.76 32.95
C VAL A 76 -5.42 10.57 32.45
N ILE A 77 -4.61 10.76 31.44
CA ILE A 77 -3.63 9.77 30.98
C ILE A 77 -2.25 10.27 31.42
N PRO A 78 -1.53 9.54 32.29
CA PRO A 78 -0.18 9.93 32.71
C PRO A 78 0.78 9.73 31.54
N MET A 79 1.01 10.80 30.78
CA MET A 79 1.86 10.80 29.58
C MET A 79 2.89 11.92 29.73
N ASP A 80 4.16 11.57 29.60
CA ASP A 80 5.25 12.55 29.54
C ASP A 80 5.34 13.21 28.17
N ALA A 81 6.10 14.29 28.06
CA ALA A 81 6.24 15.02 26.81
C ALA A 81 6.87 14.16 25.69
N SER A 82 7.80 13.26 26.05
CA SER A 82 8.43 12.35 25.09
C SER A 82 7.42 11.40 24.45
N ALA A 83 6.60 10.73 25.26
CA ALA A 83 5.54 9.84 24.79
C ALA A 83 4.50 10.58 23.94
N TYR A 84 4.17 11.82 24.30
CA TYR A 84 3.26 12.66 23.49
C TYR A 84 3.84 12.92 22.09
N TYR A 85 5.10 13.34 21.99
CA TYR A 85 5.75 13.60 20.69
C TYR A 85 5.92 12.33 19.88
N GLN A 86 6.17 11.18 20.50
CA GLN A 86 6.18 9.89 19.83
C GLN A 86 4.82 9.57 19.19
N LEU A 87 3.72 9.77 19.92
CA LEU A 87 2.36 9.57 19.39
C LEU A 87 2.06 10.50 18.21
N VAL A 88 2.42 11.78 18.32
CA VAL A 88 2.23 12.76 17.23
C VAL A 88 3.01 12.34 15.99
N THR A 89 4.26 11.92 16.15
CA THR A 89 5.11 11.47 15.06
C THR A 89 4.52 10.24 14.37
N MET A 90 4.18 9.21 15.14
CA MET A 90 3.66 7.97 14.62
C MET A 90 2.27 8.14 13.99
N HIS A 91 1.41 8.98 14.59
CA HIS A 91 0.13 9.32 13.96
C HIS A 91 0.34 9.96 12.59
N GLY A 92 1.22 10.96 12.49
CA GLY A 92 1.52 11.63 11.21
C GLY A 92 2.07 10.68 10.15
N MET A 93 3.05 9.84 10.50
CA MET A 93 3.62 8.85 9.58
C MET A 93 2.59 7.83 9.12
N ILE A 94 1.82 7.26 10.05
CA ILE A 94 0.81 6.25 9.72
C ILE A 94 -0.26 6.84 8.81
N MET A 95 -0.79 8.01 9.13
CA MET A 95 -1.91 8.57 8.37
C MET A 95 -1.51 9.07 6.99
N VAL A 96 -0.34 9.68 6.84
CA VAL A 96 0.09 10.24 5.55
C VAL A 96 0.76 9.18 4.67
N ILE A 97 1.75 8.47 5.20
CA ILE A 97 2.56 7.55 4.40
C ILE A 97 1.88 6.19 4.26
N TYR A 98 1.46 5.58 5.37
CA TYR A 98 0.98 4.20 5.36
C TYR A 98 -0.50 4.07 5.02
N LEU A 99 -1.37 4.95 5.52
CA LEU A 99 -2.79 4.89 5.20
C LEU A 99 -3.08 5.56 3.86
N LEU A 100 -2.79 6.86 3.74
CA LEU A 100 -3.21 7.64 2.57
C LEU A 100 -2.53 7.14 1.29
N THR A 101 -1.20 7.04 1.29
CA THR A 101 -0.44 6.62 0.10
C THR A 101 -0.75 5.18 -0.29
N ALA A 102 -0.77 4.26 0.67
CA ALA A 102 -1.07 2.87 0.37
C ALA A 102 -2.51 2.65 -0.10
N LEU A 103 -3.48 3.36 0.49
CA LEU A 103 -4.87 3.24 0.08
C LEU A 103 -5.10 3.80 -1.33
N PHE A 104 -4.57 5.00 -1.63
CA PHE A 104 -4.79 5.63 -2.93
C PHE A 104 -3.92 5.04 -4.04
N LEU A 105 -2.62 4.88 -3.83
CA LEU A 105 -1.73 4.35 -4.86
C LEU A 105 -1.74 2.82 -4.91
N GLY A 106 -1.62 2.17 -3.77
CA GLY A 106 -1.60 0.71 -3.68
C GLY A 106 -2.98 0.08 -3.86
N GLY A 107 -4.01 0.62 -3.21
CA GLY A 107 -5.38 0.12 -3.30
C GLY A 107 -6.09 0.61 -4.57
N PHE A 108 -6.52 1.86 -4.58
CA PHE A 108 -7.30 2.40 -5.71
C PHE A 108 -6.52 2.42 -7.01
N GLY A 109 -5.23 2.77 -7.01
CA GLY A 109 -4.39 2.78 -8.20
C GLY A 109 -4.35 1.41 -8.88
N ASN A 110 -4.01 0.37 -8.15
CA ASN A 110 -3.95 -0.99 -8.69
C ASN A 110 -5.31 -1.52 -9.17
N TYR A 111 -6.39 -1.05 -8.57
CA TYR A 111 -7.74 -1.47 -8.96
C TYR A 111 -8.25 -0.69 -10.18
N LEU A 112 -8.14 0.64 -10.14
CA LEU A 112 -8.77 1.53 -11.13
C LEU A 112 -7.94 1.71 -12.40
N ILE A 113 -6.61 1.80 -12.33
CA ILE A 113 -5.78 2.09 -13.50
C ILE A 113 -5.94 1.02 -14.59
N PRO A 114 -5.85 -0.29 -14.33
CA PRO A 114 -6.11 -1.30 -15.34
C PRO A 114 -7.49 -1.19 -15.97
N LEU A 115 -8.52 -0.91 -15.16
CA LEU A 115 -9.89 -0.74 -15.65
C LEU A 115 -10.04 0.48 -16.55
N MET A 116 -9.42 1.61 -16.18
CA MET A 116 -9.51 2.86 -16.95
C MET A 116 -8.80 2.75 -18.30
N VAL A 117 -7.72 2.01 -18.38
CA VAL A 117 -6.95 1.77 -19.62
C VAL A 117 -7.56 0.63 -20.45
N GLY A 118 -8.50 -0.13 -19.88
CA GLY A 118 -9.07 -1.31 -20.53
C GLY A 118 -8.12 -2.52 -20.54
N ALA A 119 -7.07 -2.49 -19.74
CA ALA A 119 -6.15 -3.60 -19.58
C ALA A 119 -6.70 -4.65 -18.59
N ARG A 120 -6.33 -5.91 -18.81
CA ARG A 120 -6.77 -7.00 -17.94
C ARG A 120 -6.00 -7.03 -16.62
N ASP A 121 -4.73 -6.65 -16.66
CA ASP A 121 -3.81 -6.65 -15.52
C ASP A 121 -2.71 -5.59 -15.72
N MET A 122 -1.81 -5.45 -14.74
CA MET A 122 -0.65 -4.56 -14.78
C MET A 122 0.42 -5.10 -15.74
N VAL A 123 1.26 -4.20 -16.28
CA VAL A 123 2.35 -4.56 -17.22
C VAL A 123 3.41 -5.44 -16.53
N PHE A 124 3.69 -5.19 -15.24
CA PHE A 124 4.67 -5.92 -14.45
C PHE A 124 4.02 -6.53 -13.18
N PRO A 125 3.25 -7.62 -13.32
CA PRO A 125 2.49 -8.16 -12.20
C PRO A 125 3.37 -8.67 -11.05
N TYR A 126 4.53 -9.25 -11.35
CA TYR A 126 5.49 -9.70 -10.35
C TYR A 126 6.07 -8.55 -9.51
N VAL A 127 6.45 -7.45 -10.15
CA VAL A 127 6.97 -6.26 -9.46
C VAL A 127 5.89 -5.62 -8.59
N ASN A 128 4.64 -5.62 -9.06
CA ASN A 128 3.50 -5.14 -8.28
C ASN A 128 3.27 -5.98 -7.02
N MET A 129 3.33 -7.31 -7.13
CA MET A 129 3.26 -8.20 -5.97
C MET A 129 4.44 -7.95 -5.00
N LEU A 130 5.67 -7.81 -5.51
CA LEU A 130 6.85 -7.52 -4.70
C LEU A 130 6.69 -6.21 -3.93
N SER A 131 6.13 -5.18 -4.56
CA SER A 131 5.91 -3.87 -3.92
C SER A 131 5.01 -3.97 -2.69
N TYR A 132 3.96 -4.80 -2.77
CA TYR A 132 3.11 -5.07 -1.61
C TYR A 132 3.88 -5.73 -0.46
N TRP A 133 4.73 -6.72 -0.74
CA TRP A 133 5.49 -7.41 0.30
C TRP A 133 6.53 -6.50 0.96
N VAL A 134 7.19 -5.64 0.20
CA VAL A 134 8.09 -4.61 0.75
C VAL A 134 7.33 -3.61 1.62
N PHE A 135 6.16 -3.16 1.17
CA PHE A 135 5.28 -2.31 1.96
C PHE A 135 4.84 -2.98 3.28
N LEU A 136 4.41 -4.25 3.23
CA LEU A 136 4.02 -5.00 4.42
C LEU A 136 5.19 -5.15 5.40
N LEU A 137 6.40 -5.41 4.90
CA LEU A 137 7.61 -5.46 5.72
C LEU A 137 7.85 -4.11 6.43
N ALA A 138 7.72 -2.99 5.71
CA ALA A 138 7.85 -1.66 6.29
C ALA A 138 6.81 -1.41 7.39
N VAL A 139 5.56 -1.82 7.20
CA VAL A 139 4.50 -1.76 8.23
C VAL A 139 4.90 -2.55 9.48
N LEU A 140 5.42 -3.77 9.32
CA LEU A 140 5.85 -4.61 10.44
C LEU A 140 7.03 -4.00 11.21
N ILE A 141 8.00 -3.42 10.49
CA ILE A 141 9.12 -2.69 11.09
C ILE A 141 8.61 -1.46 11.86
N LEU A 142 7.68 -0.70 11.29
CA LEU A 142 7.07 0.44 11.96
C LEU A 142 6.38 0.04 13.27
N ILE A 143 5.56 -1.00 13.24
CA ILE A 143 4.89 -1.51 14.45
C ILE A 143 5.91 -1.99 15.48
N SER A 144 7.00 -2.64 15.05
CA SER A 144 8.05 -3.12 15.96
C SER A 144 8.70 -1.99 16.76
N SER A 145 8.71 -0.75 16.23
CA SER A 145 9.27 0.41 16.93
C SER A 145 8.56 0.74 18.24
N TYR A 146 7.29 0.35 18.40
CA TYR A 146 6.56 0.53 19.67
C TYR A 146 7.04 -0.39 20.80
N PHE A 147 7.68 -1.50 20.45
CA PHE A 147 8.14 -2.52 21.40
C PHE A 147 9.62 -2.42 21.77
N VAL A 148 10.34 -1.50 21.13
CA VAL A 148 11.77 -1.30 21.39
C VAL A 148 11.97 -0.39 22.61
N PRO A 149 13.01 -0.62 23.45
CA PRO A 149 13.34 0.29 24.54
C PRO A 149 13.49 1.74 24.08
N GLY A 150 12.76 2.66 24.71
CA GLY A 150 12.67 4.06 24.33
C GLY A 150 11.51 4.39 23.40
N GLY A 151 10.82 3.40 22.83
CA GLY A 151 9.67 3.59 21.94
C GLY A 151 10.05 4.13 20.56
N PRO A 152 9.06 4.52 19.75
CA PRO A 152 9.28 5.14 18.45
C PRO A 152 9.89 6.55 18.58
N THR A 153 10.36 7.12 17.48
CA THR A 153 10.96 8.47 17.51
C THR A 153 9.91 9.57 17.77
N GLY A 154 10.30 10.60 18.52
CA GLY A 154 9.53 11.83 18.71
C GLY A 154 9.97 12.99 17.78
N ALA A 155 10.75 12.70 16.74
CA ALA A 155 11.37 13.71 15.86
C ALA A 155 10.40 14.40 14.88
N GLY A 156 9.12 14.03 14.88
CA GLY A 156 8.13 14.48 13.90
C GLY A 156 8.11 13.60 12.65
N TRP A 157 6.97 13.53 11.96
CA TRP A 157 6.79 12.65 10.80
C TRP A 157 7.66 13.01 9.60
N THR A 158 8.12 14.26 9.50
CA THR A 158 9.02 14.72 8.44
C THR A 158 10.49 14.38 8.69
N LEU A 159 10.83 13.96 9.92
CA LEU A 159 12.22 13.66 10.35
C LEU A 159 13.20 14.80 10.04
N TYR A 160 12.76 16.03 10.21
CA TYR A 160 13.53 17.22 9.79
C TYR A 160 14.60 17.61 10.83
N PRO A 161 15.82 17.94 10.41
CA PRO A 161 16.82 18.50 11.32
C PRO A 161 16.37 19.86 11.89
N PRO A 162 16.71 20.23 13.15
CA PRO A 162 17.59 19.49 14.07
C PRO A 162 16.91 18.40 14.89
N GLN A 163 15.57 18.29 14.87
CA GLN A 163 14.84 17.35 15.74
C GLN A 163 15.24 15.88 15.50
N ALA A 164 15.48 15.50 14.24
CA ALA A 164 15.94 14.15 13.92
C ALA A 164 17.34 13.83 14.45
N ILE A 165 18.17 14.86 14.72
CA ILE A 165 19.55 14.69 15.21
C ILE A 165 19.58 14.82 16.74
N THR A 166 18.83 15.77 17.29
CA THR A 166 18.85 16.13 18.72
C THR A 166 17.66 15.60 19.48
N SER A 167 16.77 14.83 18.82
CA SER A 167 15.57 14.32 19.44
C SER A 167 15.93 13.55 20.70
N GLY A 168 15.43 14.01 21.83
CA GLY A 168 15.63 13.38 23.13
C GLY A 168 14.91 12.03 23.25
N THR A 169 14.63 11.35 22.13
CA THR A 169 14.04 10.02 22.15
C THR A 169 15.15 9.02 22.48
N PRO A 170 15.15 8.46 23.69
CA PRO A 170 16.17 7.49 24.06
C PRO A 170 15.94 6.18 23.29
N GLY A 171 17.02 5.54 22.84
CA GLY A 171 16.97 4.23 22.21
C GLY A 171 17.06 4.25 20.69
N SER A 172 16.70 3.11 20.09
CA SER A 172 16.87 2.84 18.64
C SER A 172 15.68 3.26 17.78
N GLY A 173 14.65 3.90 18.36
CA GLY A 173 13.41 4.25 17.65
C GLY A 173 13.62 5.09 16.40
N LEU A 174 14.54 6.06 16.41
CA LEU A 174 14.89 6.83 15.23
C LEU A 174 15.52 5.96 14.14
N GLY A 175 16.47 5.08 14.50
CA GLY A 175 17.11 4.17 13.55
C GLY A 175 16.11 3.23 12.88
N ILE A 176 15.17 2.67 13.65
CA ILE A 176 14.09 1.83 13.13
C ILE A 176 13.20 2.64 12.20
N THR A 177 12.82 3.87 12.56
CA THR A 177 12.00 4.75 11.73
C THR A 177 12.69 5.12 10.42
N LEU A 178 14.01 5.23 10.37
CA LEU A 178 14.76 5.50 9.15
C LEU A 178 14.90 4.26 8.24
N MET A 179 14.61 3.06 8.73
CA MET A 179 14.65 1.82 7.94
C MET A 179 13.38 1.58 7.13
N ILE A 180 12.34 2.31 7.38
CA ILE A 180 11.03 2.19 6.75
C ILE A 180 10.79 3.24 5.69
#